data_081cae4b0ea12135e014126f088a1679
#
_entry.id   081cae4b0ea12135e014126f088a1679
#
_cell.length_a   1.000
_cell.length_b   1.000
_cell.length_c   1.000
_cell.angle_alpha   90.00
_cell.angle_beta   90.00
_cell.angle_gamma   90.00
#
_symmetry.space_group_name_H-M   'P 1'
#
loop_
_entity.id
_entity.type
_entity.pdbx_description
1 polymer ?
#
loop_
_entity_poly.entity_id
_entity_poly.type
_entity_poly.pdbx_seq_one_letter_code
_entity_poly.pdbx_strand_id
1 'polypeptide(L)'
;MEVSQIHYFNGLCDLSYVNYNDESDGWYAYEENTPVWGTLYSIPFKEMSQLQAPVLNIGPFGKDAHQSTERLHIQNAFVQTPLLLEKLIKRMFEDGAITGISNEESAV
;
A
#
# COMPACT_ATOMS: atom_id res chain seq x y z
N MET A 1 18.75 -9.49 12.51
CA MET A 1 17.73 -8.50 12.09
C MET A 1 16.37 -9.10 12.41
N GLU A 2 15.62 -8.43 13.24
CA GLU A 2 14.24 -8.82 13.56
C GLU A 2 13.30 -8.16 12.55
N VAL A 3 12.45 -8.95 11.91
CA VAL A 3 11.42 -8.47 10.97
C VAL A 3 10.08 -8.82 11.55
N SER A 4 9.26 -7.82 11.79
CA SER A 4 7.87 -7.99 12.23
C SER A 4 6.96 -7.87 11.02
N GLN A 5 6.07 -8.83 10.85
CA GLN A 5 5.04 -8.80 9.81
C GLN A 5 3.69 -8.52 10.45
N ILE A 6 3.01 -7.51 9.93
CA ILE A 6 1.67 -7.13 10.35
C ILE A 6 0.73 -7.33 9.16
N HIS A 7 -0.28 -8.17 9.34
CA HIS A 7 -1.27 -8.46 8.28
C HIS A 7 -2.41 -7.46 8.20
N TYR A 8 -2.52 -6.60 9.20
CA TYR A 8 -3.56 -5.58 9.28
C TYR A 8 -2.96 -4.21 9.55
N PHE A 9 -3.31 -3.25 8.73
CA PHE A 9 -2.91 -1.85 8.90
C PHE A 9 -4.15 -1.00 9.21
N ASN A 10 -4.17 -0.37 10.38
CA ASN A 10 -5.25 0.51 10.80
C ASN A 10 -4.86 1.98 10.56
N GLY A 11 -5.10 2.44 9.34
CA GLY A 11 -4.78 3.81 8.94
C GLY A 11 -4.93 4.01 7.44
N LEU A 12 -4.71 5.23 7.00
CA LEU A 12 -4.65 5.59 5.58
C LEU A 12 -3.20 5.71 5.14
N CYS A 13 -2.89 5.16 3.98
CA CYS A 13 -1.61 5.31 3.30
C CYS A 13 -1.83 5.40 1.79
N ASP A 14 -0.77 5.63 1.04
CA ASP A 14 -0.84 5.74 -0.42
C ASP A 14 -1.39 4.47 -1.10
N LEU A 15 -1.32 3.33 -0.42
CA LEU A 15 -1.84 2.04 -0.91
C LEU A 15 -3.31 1.78 -0.53
N SER A 16 -3.96 2.69 0.18
CA SER A 16 -5.37 2.51 0.62
C SER A 16 -6.36 2.51 -0.54
N TYR A 17 -5.95 2.97 -1.73
CA TYR A 17 -6.75 2.94 -2.96
C TYR A 17 -6.71 1.60 -3.69
N VAL A 18 -5.80 0.70 -3.31
CA VAL A 18 -5.60 -0.59 -3.98
C VAL A 18 -6.34 -1.70 -3.23
N ASN A 19 -6.89 -2.66 -3.98
CA ASN A 19 -7.63 -3.80 -3.45
C ASN A 19 -8.88 -3.42 -2.65
N TYR A 20 -9.51 -2.31 -2.98
CA TYR A 20 -10.80 -1.96 -2.41
C TYR A 20 -11.83 -3.04 -2.77
N ASN A 21 -12.56 -3.51 -1.77
CA ASN A 21 -13.64 -4.45 -1.94
C ASN A 21 -14.94 -3.86 -1.39
N ASP A 22 -15.95 -3.79 -2.23
CA ASP A 22 -17.26 -3.23 -1.92
C ASP A 22 -18.26 -4.35 -1.61
N GLU A 23 -17.97 -5.15 -0.59
CA GLU A 23 -18.92 -6.17 -0.12
C GLU A 23 -20.01 -5.62 0.79
N SER A 24 -19.87 -4.37 1.21
CA SER A 24 -20.85 -3.70 2.06
C SER A 24 -21.36 -2.41 1.41
N ASP A 25 -22.66 -2.24 1.33
CA ASP A 25 -23.29 -0.99 0.88
C ASP A 25 -23.03 0.21 1.81
N GLY A 26 -22.10 0.09 2.72
CA GLY A 26 -21.79 1.12 3.73
C GLY A 26 -21.32 2.45 3.15
N TRP A 27 -20.70 2.45 1.99
CA TRP A 27 -20.24 3.67 1.34
C TRP A 27 -21.41 4.53 0.81
N TYR A 28 -22.53 3.94 0.45
CA TYR A 28 -23.74 4.69 0.09
C TYR A 28 -24.23 5.55 1.26
N ALA A 29 -24.26 4.98 2.47
CA ALA A 29 -24.63 5.73 3.66
C ALA A 29 -23.63 6.86 3.96
N TYR A 30 -22.35 6.64 3.70
CA TYR A 30 -21.32 7.68 3.80
C TYR A 30 -21.56 8.81 2.80
N GLU A 31 -21.81 8.47 1.55
CA GLU A 31 -22.11 9.41 0.47
C GLU A 31 -23.36 10.25 0.78
N GLU A 32 -24.46 9.62 1.18
CA GLU A 32 -25.70 10.28 1.55
C GLU A 32 -25.55 11.23 2.74
N ASN A 33 -24.68 10.88 3.70
CA ASN A 33 -24.42 11.69 4.88
C ASN A 33 -23.32 12.75 4.69
N THR A 34 -22.78 12.89 3.48
CA THR A 34 -21.71 13.86 3.17
C THR A 34 -22.26 14.95 2.24
N PRO A 35 -22.70 16.11 2.76
CA PRO A 35 -23.36 17.15 1.96
C PRO A 35 -22.55 17.72 0.80
N VAL A 36 -21.22 17.62 0.89
CA VAL A 36 -20.27 18.16 -0.12
C VAL A 36 -19.86 17.11 -1.16
N TRP A 37 -20.39 15.90 -1.07
CA TRP A 37 -20.07 14.83 -2.01
C TRP A 37 -20.46 15.20 -3.44
N GLY A 38 -19.54 14.97 -4.38
CA GLY A 38 -19.74 15.30 -5.79
C GLY A 38 -19.61 16.78 -6.14
N THR A 39 -19.54 17.66 -5.14
CA THR A 39 -19.35 19.11 -5.36
C THR A 39 -17.94 19.58 -5.00
N LEU A 40 -17.48 19.30 -3.80
CA LEU A 40 -16.13 19.66 -3.33
C LEU A 40 -15.16 18.50 -3.41
N TYR A 41 -15.60 17.28 -3.16
CA TYR A 41 -14.81 16.07 -3.33
C TYR A 41 -15.68 14.84 -3.56
N SER A 42 -15.07 13.79 -4.05
CA SER A 42 -15.63 12.43 -4.09
C SER A 42 -14.51 11.41 -4.03
N ILE A 43 -14.83 10.20 -3.59
CA ILE A 43 -13.89 9.08 -3.61
C ILE A 43 -14.26 8.16 -4.78
N PRO A 44 -13.32 7.83 -5.68
CA PRO A 44 -13.60 7.03 -6.88
C PRO A 44 -13.68 5.53 -6.55
N PHE A 45 -14.66 5.11 -5.77
CA PHE A 45 -14.82 3.72 -5.30
C PHE A 45 -14.90 2.70 -6.43
N LYS A 46 -15.58 3.06 -7.52
CA LYS A 46 -15.69 2.18 -8.68
C LYS A 46 -14.34 1.89 -9.34
N GLU A 47 -13.55 2.93 -9.53
CA GLU A 47 -12.20 2.82 -10.08
C GLU A 47 -11.27 2.08 -9.11
N MET A 48 -11.39 2.34 -7.81
CA MET A 48 -10.63 1.64 -6.77
C MET A 48 -10.93 0.14 -6.76
N SER A 49 -12.18 -0.27 -6.96
CA SER A 49 -12.57 -1.69 -7.00
C SER A 49 -11.97 -2.45 -8.19
N GLN A 50 -11.59 -1.73 -9.24
CA GLN A 50 -10.94 -2.31 -10.42
C GLN A 50 -9.42 -2.38 -10.27
N LEU A 51 -8.83 -1.68 -9.30
CA LEU A 51 -7.40 -1.66 -9.06
C LEU A 51 -7.01 -2.77 -8.09
N GLN A 52 -6.76 -3.96 -8.63
CA GLN A 52 -6.33 -5.14 -7.88
C GLN A 52 -4.85 -5.41 -8.14
N ALA A 53 -4.03 -5.36 -7.09
CA ALA A 53 -2.61 -5.63 -7.19
C ALA A 53 -2.05 -6.13 -5.85
N PRO A 54 -1.01 -6.97 -5.85
CA PRO A 54 -0.26 -7.26 -4.65
C PRO A 54 0.38 -5.98 -4.09
N VAL A 55 0.17 -5.73 -2.81
CA VAL A 55 0.71 -4.54 -2.15
C VAL A 55 1.48 -4.94 -0.90
N LEU A 56 2.55 -4.21 -0.63
CA LEU A 56 3.38 -4.40 0.54
C LEU A 56 3.92 -3.05 1.00
N ASN A 57 3.70 -2.74 2.27
CA ASN A 57 4.27 -1.58 2.93
C ASN A 57 5.52 -2.01 3.72
N ILE A 58 6.64 -1.38 3.45
CA ILE A 58 7.89 -1.63 4.16
C ILE A 58 8.46 -0.29 4.61
N GLY A 59 8.74 -0.19 5.89
CA GLY A 59 9.34 1.01 6.45
C GLY A 59 10.28 0.71 7.62
N PRO A 60 11.09 1.68 7.99
CA PRO A 60 11.99 1.56 9.13
C PRO A 60 11.21 1.62 10.46
N PHE A 61 11.86 1.10 11.49
CA PHE A 61 11.37 1.26 12.85
C PHE A 61 11.58 2.70 13.35
N GLY A 62 10.53 3.26 13.89
CA GLY A 62 10.52 4.61 14.47
C GLY A 62 9.49 4.79 15.55
N LYS A 63 9.41 5.99 16.08
CA LYS A 63 8.41 6.41 17.08
C LYS A 63 7.87 7.78 16.71
N ASP A 64 6.66 8.04 17.17
CA ASP A 64 5.99 9.34 17.07
C ASP A 64 5.87 9.84 15.61
N ALA A 65 5.49 8.94 14.70
CA ALA A 65 5.31 9.28 13.28
C ALA A 65 4.35 10.48 13.10
N HIS A 66 4.75 11.43 12.24
CA HIS A 66 4.03 12.66 11.95
C HIS A 66 3.88 13.63 13.14
N GLN A 67 4.72 13.50 14.16
CA GLN A 67 4.78 14.41 15.29
C GLN A 67 6.12 15.17 15.34
N SER A 68 6.16 16.27 16.10
CA SER A 68 7.41 17.04 16.27
C SER A 68 8.53 16.26 16.98
N THR A 69 8.17 15.17 17.64
CA THR A 69 9.08 14.25 18.35
C THR A 69 9.42 13.01 17.53
N GLU A 70 9.11 13.00 16.24
CA GLU A 70 9.37 11.86 15.37
C GLU A 70 10.84 11.45 15.36
N ARG A 71 11.07 10.16 15.52
CA ARG A 71 12.41 9.57 15.64
C ARG A 71 12.52 8.30 14.83
N LEU A 72 13.63 8.12 14.14
CA LEU A 72 14.01 6.90 13.44
C LEU A 72 15.16 6.19 14.15
N HIS A 73 15.10 4.87 14.14
CA HIS A 73 16.24 4.06 14.56
C HIS A 73 17.26 4.02 13.43
N ILE A 74 18.40 4.69 13.60
CA ILE A 74 19.40 4.94 12.54
C ILE A 74 19.83 3.65 11.84
N GLN A 75 20.28 2.64 12.60
CA GLN A 75 20.72 1.37 12.04
C GLN A 75 19.64 0.65 11.23
N ASN A 76 18.41 0.69 11.71
CA ASN A 76 17.29 0.09 11.01
C ASN A 76 16.94 0.88 9.73
N ALA A 77 16.82 2.21 9.85
CA ALA A 77 16.38 3.05 8.74
C ALA A 77 17.39 3.10 7.57
N PHE A 78 18.68 3.23 7.89
CA PHE A 78 19.72 3.50 6.86
C PHE A 78 20.54 2.28 6.45
N VAL A 79 20.45 1.18 7.17
CA VAL A 79 21.21 -0.04 6.85
C VAL A 79 20.27 -1.23 6.64
N GLN A 80 19.44 -1.58 7.62
CA GLN A 80 18.65 -2.80 7.58
C GLN A 80 17.49 -2.72 6.58
N THR A 81 16.73 -1.63 6.58
CA THR A 81 15.58 -1.45 5.68
C THR A 81 16.00 -1.42 4.20
N PRO A 82 17.03 -0.68 3.77
CA PRO A 82 17.50 -0.74 2.39
C PRO A 82 17.97 -2.13 1.96
N LEU A 83 18.69 -2.86 2.81
CA LEU A 83 19.10 -4.23 2.53
C LEU A 83 17.91 -5.20 2.42
N LEU A 84 16.91 -5.02 3.24
CA LEU A 84 15.66 -5.80 3.16
C LEU A 84 14.93 -5.56 1.86
N LEU A 85 14.79 -4.29 1.46
CA LEU A 85 14.18 -3.90 0.19
C LEU A 85 14.92 -4.49 -1.01
N GLU A 86 16.25 -4.39 -1.03
CA GLU A 86 17.06 -4.96 -2.10
C GLU A 86 16.85 -6.47 -2.22
N LYS A 87 16.88 -7.19 -1.11
CA LYS A 87 16.61 -8.65 -1.09
C LYS A 87 15.23 -9.01 -1.56
N LEU A 88 14.22 -8.24 -1.12
CA LEU A 88 12.84 -8.46 -1.53
C LEU A 88 12.66 -8.28 -3.03
N ILE A 89 13.17 -7.18 -3.59
CA ILE A 89 13.09 -6.89 -5.01
C ILE A 89 13.76 -7.99 -5.82
N LYS A 90 14.99 -8.38 -5.45
CA LYS A 90 15.68 -9.50 -6.11
C LYS A 90 14.85 -10.78 -6.08
N ARG A 91 14.28 -11.12 -4.94
CA ARG A 91 13.45 -12.31 -4.80
C ARG A 91 12.20 -12.28 -5.69
N MET A 92 11.53 -11.14 -5.76
CA MET A 92 10.36 -10.96 -6.62
C MET A 92 10.69 -11.18 -8.11
N PHE A 93 11.86 -10.73 -8.57
CA PHE A 93 12.32 -10.97 -9.93
C PHE A 93 12.75 -12.42 -10.17
N GLU A 94 13.43 -13.05 -9.23
CA GLU A 94 13.88 -14.44 -9.32
C GLU A 94 12.70 -15.44 -9.35
N ASP A 95 11.68 -15.21 -8.51
CA ASP A 95 10.50 -16.09 -8.41
C ASP A 95 9.49 -15.89 -9.57
N GLY A 96 9.79 -15.01 -10.53
CA GLY A 96 8.94 -14.79 -11.70
C GLY A 96 7.64 -14.04 -11.41
N ALA A 97 7.49 -13.45 -10.23
CA ALA A 97 6.28 -12.71 -9.85
C ALA A 97 6.02 -11.48 -10.75
N ILE A 98 7.04 -11.03 -11.49
CA ILE A 98 6.98 -9.89 -12.43
C ILE A 98 7.06 -10.35 -13.90
N THR A 99 7.36 -11.61 -14.20
CA THR A 99 7.44 -12.13 -15.58
C THR A 99 6.10 -12.22 -16.31
N GLY A 100 4.98 -11.98 -15.64
CA GLY A 100 3.67 -11.87 -16.29
C GLY A 100 3.52 -10.66 -17.22
N ILE A 101 4.42 -9.67 -17.13
CA ILE A 101 4.37 -8.46 -17.96
C ILE A 101 5.17 -8.63 -19.27
N SER A 102 6.17 -9.52 -19.30
CA SER A 102 7.04 -9.71 -20.46
C SER A 102 6.52 -10.72 -21.49
N ASN A 103 5.50 -11.52 -21.16
CA ASN A 103 4.95 -12.52 -22.08
C ASN A 103 3.80 -12.00 -22.95
N GLU A 104 3.27 -10.81 -22.70
CA GLU A 104 2.28 -10.20 -23.57
C GLU A 104 2.88 -9.41 -24.75
N GLU A 105 4.15 -9.02 -24.68
CA GLU A 105 4.83 -8.33 -25.79
C GLU A 105 5.38 -9.25 -26.88
N SER A 106 5.41 -10.57 -26.66
CA SER A 106 5.88 -11.53 -27.68
C SER A 106 4.76 -12.27 -28.40
N ALA A 107 3.50 -11.88 -28.21
CA ALA A 107 2.32 -12.43 -28.88
C ALA A 107 1.73 -11.49 -29.95
N VAL A 108 2.56 -10.64 -30.54
CA VAL A 108 2.19 -9.83 -31.70
C VAL A 108 2.94 -10.30 -32.93
#